data_489c9ddd68f5a6f03691ec4713b006b4
#
_entry.id   489c9ddd68f5a6f03691ec4713b006b4
#
_cell.length_a   1.000
_cell.length_b   1.000
_cell.length_c   1.000
_cell.angle_alpha   90.00
_cell.angle_beta   90.00
_cell.angle_gamma   90.00
#
_symmetry.space_group_name_H-M   'P 1'
#
loop_
_entity.id
_entity.type
_entity.pdbx_description
1 polymer ?
#
loop_
_entity_poly.entity_id
_entity_poly.type
_entity_poly.pdbx_seq_one_letter_code
_entity_poly.pdbx_strand_id
1 'polypeptide(L)'
;MIATTILRRPFLAGDDGPWAEGRRVAFAAALVRALDTRVEALAANGEVELAMTHAREAVRMEPYRESGYRRLMRMQARNGDRGEAIRSYMECKRLLESELGVGPSDETEALYREIAGQAV
;
A
#
# COMPACT_ATOMS: atom_id res chain seq x y z
N MET A 1 -16.87 -24.82 -15.07
CA MET A 1 -16.84 -24.27 -14.92
C MET A 1 -17.11 -23.96 -15.04
N ILE A 2 -17.49 -23.61 -15.09
CA ILE A 2 -17.67 -22.91 -15.23
C ILE A 2 -17.77 -22.12 -14.83
N ALA A 3 -18.04 -22.12 -14.42
CA ALA A 3 -18.30 -21.04 -13.94
C ALA A 3 -17.26 -20.27 -14.03
N THR A 4 -16.48 -20.57 -14.00
CA THR A 4 -15.49 -19.85 -14.07
C THR A 4 -15.38 -19.49 -15.30
N THR A 5 -15.52 -20.15 -16.05
CA THR A 5 -15.30 -19.83 -17.24
C THR A 5 -16.25 -19.03 -17.56
N ILE A 6 -17.26 -19.21 -17.29
CA ILE A 6 -18.20 -18.53 -17.61
C ILE A 6 -18.01 -17.37 -17.16
N LEU A 7 -17.58 -17.23 -16.34
CA LEU A 7 -17.38 -16.12 -15.91
C LEU A 7 -16.53 -15.49 -16.58
N ARG A 8 -15.94 -15.84 -17.23
CA ARG A 8 -15.20 -15.25 -17.88
C ARG A 8 -15.51 -14.97 -18.99
N ARG A 9 -16.20 -15.04 -19.36
CA ARG A 9 -16.44 -14.83 -20.38
C ARG A 9 -16.88 -13.89 -20.81
N PRO A 10 -16.94 -13.71 -21.20
CA PRO A 10 -17.21 -12.73 -21.94
C PRO A 10 -18.29 -12.01 -21.55
N PHE A 11 -19.12 -12.61 -21.13
CA PHE A 11 -20.22 -11.93 -20.78
C PHE A 11 -19.81 -10.76 -20.03
N LEU A 12 -18.77 -10.86 -19.44
CA LEU A 12 -18.38 -9.83 -18.79
C LEU A 12 -17.79 -8.82 -19.55
N ALA A 13 -17.33 -9.11 -20.62
CA ALA A 13 -16.67 -8.18 -21.39
C ALA A 13 -17.44 -6.94 -21.57
N GLY A 14 -18.65 -7.07 -21.77
CA GLY A 14 -19.41 -5.89 -22.02
C GLY A 14 -19.87 -5.21 -20.80
N ASP A 15 -19.56 -5.79 -19.67
CA ASP A 15 -20.03 -5.25 -18.48
C ASP A 15 -19.09 -4.47 -17.71
N ASP A 16 -18.16 -3.85 -18.34
CA ASP A 16 -17.21 -3.06 -17.64
C ASP A 16 -17.73 -1.67 -17.50
N GLY A 17 -18.88 -1.49 -16.96
CA GLY A 17 -19.42 -0.18 -16.75
C GLY A 17 -19.10 0.34 -15.39
N PRO A 18 -19.65 1.50 -15.05
CA PRO A 18 -19.38 2.11 -13.76
C PRO A 18 -19.71 1.22 -12.58
N TRP A 19 -20.74 0.39 -12.70
CA TRP A 19 -21.12 -0.48 -11.61
C TRP A 19 -20.08 -1.56 -11.36
N ALA A 20 -19.58 -2.18 -12.42
CA ALA A 20 -18.56 -3.20 -12.27
C ALA A 20 -17.26 -2.60 -11.76
N GLU A 21 -16.93 -1.41 -12.23
CA GLU A 21 -15.74 -0.74 -11.77
C GLU A 21 -15.85 -0.40 -10.28
N GLY A 22 -17.01 0.06 -9.84
CA GLY A 22 -17.24 0.35 -8.45
C GLY A 22 -17.06 -0.85 -7.56
N ARG A 23 -17.51 -2.02 -8.03
CA ARG A 23 -17.33 -3.24 -7.26
C ARG A 23 -15.88 -3.64 -7.15
N ARG A 24 -15.12 -3.48 -8.22
CA ARG A 24 -13.71 -3.81 -8.19
C ARG A 24 -12.96 -2.90 -7.23
N VAL A 25 -13.29 -1.62 -7.24
CA VAL A 25 -12.67 -0.67 -6.35
C VAL A 25 -13.00 -1.01 -4.90
N ALA A 26 -14.26 -1.35 -4.62
CA ALA A 26 -14.66 -1.68 -3.26
C ALA A 26 -13.96 -2.95 -2.77
N PHE A 27 -13.81 -3.93 -3.65
CA PHE A 27 -13.13 -5.17 -3.27
C PHE A 27 -11.65 -4.91 -2.98
N ALA A 28 -11.00 -4.12 -3.82
CA ALA A 28 -9.60 -3.80 -3.61
C ALA A 28 -9.39 -3.04 -2.30
N ALA A 29 -10.28 -2.09 -2.01
CA ALA A 29 -10.18 -1.35 -0.76
C ALA A 29 -10.36 -2.25 0.44
N ALA A 30 -11.29 -3.19 0.37
CA ALA A 30 -11.52 -4.12 1.46
C ALA A 30 -10.31 -5.03 1.67
N LEU A 31 -9.70 -5.46 0.58
CA LEU A 31 -8.54 -6.32 0.65
C LEU A 31 -7.35 -5.59 1.26
N VAL A 32 -7.17 -4.33 0.88
CA VAL A 32 -6.09 -3.54 1.45
C VAL A 32 -6.29 -3.33 2.95
N ARG A 33 -7.53 -3.10 3.39
CA ARG A 33 -7.80 -2.97 4.81
C ARG A 33 -7.49 -4.26 5.55
N ALA A 34 -7.81 -5.41 4.94
CA ALA A 34 -7.50 -6.69 5.54
C ALA A 34 -5.98 -6.88 5.65
N LEU A 35 -5.24 -6.45 4.62
CA LEU A 35 -3.79 -6.52 4.69
C LEU A 35 -3.24 -5.61 5.78
N ASP A 36 -3.80 -4.42 5.93
CA ASP A 36 -3.38 -3.51 6.98
C ASP A 36 -3.54 -4.16 8.37
N THR A 37 -4.67 -4.81 8.60
CA THR A 37 -4.93 -5.47 9.86
C THR A 37 -3.91 -6.59 10.09
N ARG A 38 -3.63 -7.34 9.03
CA ARG A 38 -2.69 -8.45 9.14
C ARG A 38 -1.28 -7.94 9.44
N VAL A 39 -0.90 -6.84 8.80
CA VAL A 39 0.41 -6.25 9.04
C VAL A 39 0.57 -5.88 10.52
N GLU A 40 -0.46 -5.25 11.09
CA GLU A 40 -0.38 -4.85 12.49
C GLU A 40 -0.31 -6.07 13.41
N ALA A 41 -1.07 -7.11 13.09
CA ALA A 41 -1.07 -8.31 13.92
C ALA A 41 0.29 -9.02 13.86
N LEU A 42 0.86 -9.11 12.66
CA LEU A 42 2.16 -9.76 12.51
C LEU A 42 3.26 -8.97 13.21
N ALA A 43 3.20 -7.65 13.07
CA ALA A 43 4.19 -6.80 13.73
C ALA A 43 4.09 -6.93 15.26
N ALA A 44 2.87 -7.01 15.77
CA ALA A 44 2.66 -7.17 17.21
C ALA A 44 3.21 -8.48 17.71
N ASN A 45 3.24 -9.50 16.86
CA ASN A 45 3.79 -10.80 17.23
C ASN A 45 5.28 -10.92 16.96
N GLY A 46 5.92 -9.84 16.54
CA GLY A 46 7.35 -9.87 16.27
C GLY A 46 7.72 -10.40 14.89
N GLU A 47 6.75 -10.69 14.04
CA GLU A 47 7.04 -11.21 12.71
C GLU A 47 7.16 -10.07 11.73
N VAL A 48 8.20 -9.28 11.91
CA VAL A 48 8.36 -8.02 11.17
C VAL A 48 8.61 -8.24 9.69
N GLU A 49 9.40 -9.26 9.33
CA GLU A 49 9.67 -9.50 7.92
C GLU A 49 8.40 -9.84 7.15
N LEU A 50 7.57 -10.69 7.74
CA LEU A 50 6.33 -11.05 7.08
C LEU A 50 5.37 -9.86 7.04
N ALA A 51 5.37 -9.06 8.11
CA ALA A 51 4.56 -7.85 8.12
C ALA A 51 4.97 -6.92 7.00
N MET A 52 6.28 -6.77 6.76
CA MET A 52 6.75 -5.90 5.68
C MET A 52 6.36 -6.43 4.31
N THR A 53 6.36 -7.75 4.15
CA THR A 53 5.94 -8.34 2.88
C THR A 53 4.49 -7.96 2.56
N HIS A 54 3.63 -8.06 3.55
CA HIS A 54 2.23 -7.70 3.35
C HIS A 54 2.04 -6.19 3.21
N ALA A 55 2.85 -5.40 3.89
CA ALA A 55 2.78 -3.95 3.75
C ALA A 55 3.16 -3.53 2.33
N ARG A 56 4.17 -4.18 1.75
CA ARG A 56 4.54 -3.90 0.36
C ARG A 56 3.42 -4.29 -0.60
N GLU A 57 2.74 -5.38 -0.29
CA GLU A 57 1.63 -5.81 -1.11
C GLU A 57 0.52 -4.76 -1.10
N ALA A 58 0.20 -4.21 0.07
CA ALA A 58 -0.83 -3.19 0.17
C ALA A 58 -0.46 -1.94 -0.62
N VAL A 59 0.82 -1.56 -0.60
CA VAL A 59 1.29 -0.42 -1.38
C VAL A 59 1.13 -0.69 -2.87
N ARG A 60 1.44 -1.90 -3.31
CA ARG A 60 1.30 -2.24 -4.72
C ARG A 60 -0.16 -2.19 -5.18
N MET A 61 -1.07 -2.57 -4.29
CA MET A 61 -2.48 -2.60 -4.64
C MET A 61 -3.10 -1.21 -4.70
N GLU A 62 -2.63 -0.29 -3.86
CA GLU A 62 -3.13 1.08 -3.86
C GLU A 62 -1.96 2.05 -3.73
N PRO A 63 -1.27 2.28 -4.82
CA PRO A 63 -0.01 3.04 -4.77
C PRO A 63 -0.16 4.53 -4.49
N TYR A 64 -1.37 5.08 -4.57
CA TYR A 64 -1.55 6.48 -4.23
C TYR A 64 -2.00 6.69 -2.78
N ARG A 65 -2.09 5.60 -2.03
CA ARG A 65 -2.55 5.69 -0.64
C ARG A 65 -1.35 5.90 0.26
N GLU A 66 -1.17 7.13 0.71
CA GLU A 66 0.02 7.47 1.50
C GLU A 66 0.11 6.72 2.81
N SER A 67 -1.04 6.40 3.43
CA SER A 67 -0.99 5.68 4.69
C SER A 67 -0.33 4.31 4.55
N GLY A 68 -0.45 3.69 3.38
CA GLY A 68 0.24 2.43 3.12
C GLY A 68 1.74 2.60 3.13
N TYR A 69 2.22 3.66 2.49
CA TYR A 69 3.66 3.96 2.51
C TYR A 69 4.12 4.28 3.93
N ARG A 70 3.33 5.04 4.68
CA ARG A 70 3.75 5.38 6.03
C ARG A 70 3.86 4.14 6.91
N ARG A 71 2.92 3.19 6.74
CA ARG A 71 2.99 1.94 7.49
C ARG A 71 4.26 1.16 7.14
N LEU A 72 4.56 1.07 5.85
CA LEU A 72 5.76 0.38 5.40
C LEU A 72 7.00 1.06 5.95
N MET A 73 7.07 2.39 5.89
CA MET A 73 8.20 3.15 6.39
C MET A 73 8.41 2.87 7.88
N ARG A 74 7.33 2.84 8.66
CA ARG A 74 7.45 2.57 10.08
C ARG A 74 7.98 1.17 10.36
N MET A 75 7.51 0.19 9.59
CA MET A 75 7.98 -1.18 9.77
C MET A 75 9.46 -1.28 9.44
N GLN A 76 9.87 -0.66 8.34
CA GLN A 76 11.26 -0.68 7.93
C GLN A 76 12.16 0.00 8.98
N ALA A 77 11.71 1.15 9.47
CA ALA A 77 12.50 1.87 10.48
C ALA A 77 12.61 1.06 11.77
N ARG A 78 11.52 0.43 12.18
CA ARG A 78 11.57 -0.41 13.38
C ARG A 78 12.49 -1.59 13.22
N ASN A 79 12.62 -2.09 12.01
CA ASN A 79 13.48 -3.22 11.74
C ASN A 79 14.93 -2.82 11.57
N GLY A 80 15.24 -1.54 11.79
CA GLY A 80 16.61 -1.07 11.64
C GLY A 80 16.99 -0.73 10.22
N ASP A 81 16.04 -0.77 9.30
CA ASP A 81 16.31 -0.50 7.89
C ASP A 81 15.95 0.93 7.54
N ARG A 82 16.61 1.87 8.17
CA ARG A 82 16.31 3.28 7.96
C ARG A 82 16.49 3.68 6.50
N GLY A 83 17.51 3.15 5.85
CA GLY A 83 17.73 3.45 4.43
C GLY A 83 16.58 3.00 3.57
N GLU A 84 16.02 1.83 3.85
CA GLU A 84 14.87 1.34 3.09
C GLU A 84 13.63 2.20 3.35
N ALA A 85 13.47 2.66 4.60
CA ALA A 85 12.35 3.53 4.91
C ALA A 85 12.44 4.84 4.13
N ILE A 86 13.65 5.38 4.03
CA ILE A 86 13.86 6.61 3.26
C ILE A 86 13.59 6.35 1.77
N ARG A 87 14.00 5.19 1.28
CA ARG A 87 13.75 4.85 -0.11
C ARG A 87 12.25 4.74 -0.39
N SER A 88 11.50 4.16 0.54
CA SER A 88 10.04 4.07 0.40
C SER A 88 9.43 5.46 0.35
N TYR A 89 9.92 6.39 1.17
CA TYR A 89 9.45 7.75 1.11
C TYR A 89 9.72 8.39 -0.24
N MET A 90 10.93 8.21 -0.75
CA MET A 90 11.29 8.80 -2.04
C MET A 90 10.43 8.25 -3.17
N GLU A 91 10.10 6.96 -3.10
CA GLU A 91 9.24 6.35 -4.08
C GLU A 91 7.84 6.95 -4.03
N CYS A 92 7.32 7.13 -2.82
CA CYS A 92 6.02 7.74 -2.63
C CYS A 92 6.00 9.15 -3.20
N LYS A 93 7.01 9.94 -2.87
CA LYS A 93 7.11 11.31 -3.33
C LYS A 93 7.16 11.39 -4.85
N ARG A 94 8.01 10.56 -5.45
CA ARG A 94 8.14 10.55 -6.90
C ARG A 94 6.84 10.18 -7.59
N LEU A 95 6.15 9.18 -7.05
CA LEU A 95 4.91 8.75 -7.65
C LEU A 95 3.83 9.82 -7.56
N LEU A 96 3.69 10.43 -6.40
CA LEU A 96 2.69 11.47 -6.23
C LEU A 96 2.98 12.67 -7.12
N GLU A 97 4.24 13.06 -7.22
CA GLU A 97 4.59 14.21 -8.05
C GLU A 97 4.40 13.91 -9.53
N SER A 98 4.83 12.75 -9.98
CA SER A 98 4.77 12.45 -11.41
C SER A 98 3.36 12.09 -11.87
N GLU A 99 2.57 11.44 -11.02
CA GLU A 99 1.25 10.99 -11.44
C GLU A 99 0.13 11.93 -11.05
N LEU A 100 0.25 12.60 -9.93
CA LEU A 100 -0.82 13.46 -9.44
C LEU A 100 -0.43 14.92 -9.32
N GLY A 101 0.82 15.24 -9.54
CA GLY A 101 1.28 16.63 -9.49
C GLY A 101 1.28 17.22 -8.09
N VAL A 102 1.30 16.41 -7.06
CA VAL A 102 1.31 16.91 -5.68
C VAL A 102 2.43 16.25 -4.91
N GLY A 103 2.87 16.91 -3.84
CA GLY A 103 3.85 16.30 -2.95
C GLY A 103 3.17 15.50 -1.87
N PRO A 104 3.95 14.82 -1.04
CA PRO A 104 3.37 14.07 0.08
C PRO A 104 2.70 15.01 1.07
N SER A 105 1.78 14.45 1.84
CA SER A 105 1.09 15.22 2.86
C SER A 105 2.04 15.60 4.00
N ASP A 106 1.61 16.54 4.83
CA ASP A 106 2.40 16.96 5.97
C ASP A 106 2.71 15.79 6.91
N GLU A 107 1.77 14.88 7.03
CA GLU A 107 1.95 13.72 7.89
C GLU A 107 3.06 12.81 7.39
N THR A 108 3.13 12.59 6.10
CA THR A 108 4.18 11.78 5.51
C THR A 108 5.53 12.49 5.61
N GLU A 109 5.53 13.80 5.37
CA GLU A 109 6.76 14.57 5.49
C GLU A 109 7.30 14.56 6.91
N ALA A 110 6.39 14.66 7.89
CA ALA A 110 6.81 14.62 9.29
C ALA A 110 7.42 13.27 9.64
N LEU A 111 6.83 12.19 9.16
CA LEU A 111 7.36 10.87 9.42
C LEU A 111 8.74 10.71 8.78
N TYR A 112 8.90 11.23 7.57
CA TYR A 112 10.19 11.16 6.90
C TYR A 112 11.25 11.89 7.72
N ARG A 113 10.93 13.10 8.20
CA ARG A 113 11.91 13.87 8.99
C ARG A 113 12.26 13.14 10.27
N GLU A 114 11.29 12.50 10.88
CA GLU A 114 11.53 11.75 12.10
C GLU A 114 12.50 10.60 11.83
N ILE A 115 12.25 9.85 10.77
CA ILE A 115 13.09 8.71 10.44
C ILE A 115 14.49 9.15 10.04
N ALA A 116 14.57 10.19 9.21
CA ALA A 116 15.88 10.68 8.76
C ALA A 116 16.68 11.25 9.92
N GLY A 117 15.98 11.86 10.88
CA GLY A 117 16.66 12.44 12.04
C GLY A 117 17.19 11.43 13.02
N GLN A 118 16.75 10.19 12.93
CA GLN A 118 17.23 9.16 13.83
C GLN A 118 18.68 8.76 13.58
N ALA A 119 19.28 9.34 12.58
CA ALA A 119 20.64 9.01 12.26
C ALA A 119 21.61 9.48 13.33
N VAL A 120 21.20 10.48 14.09
CA VAL A 120 22.11 10.97 15.10
C VAL A 120 21.96 10.23 16.39
#